data_965f1a4146947b294c070257fec5188d
#
_entry.id   965f1a4146947b294c070257fec5188d
#
_cell.length_a   1.000
_cell.length_b   1.000
_cell.length_c   1.000
_cell.angle_alpha   90.00
_cell.angle_beta   90.00
_cell.angle_gamma   90.00
#
_symmetry.space_group_name_H-M   'P 1'
#
loop_
_entity.id
_entity.type
_entity.pdbx_description
1 polymer ?
#
loop_
_entity_poly.entity_id
_entity_poly.type
_entity_poly.pdbx_seq_one_letter_code
_entity_poly.pdbx_strand_id
1 'polypeptide(L)'
;MSYLKHKMYGIIFKLFRYTKIKDNRVSFIIDSGESFKGNLDYIKKEFEKRGDFEFCFFYKDKLSIDGFKKLAGSRYIFLNDNFFPMAFMKFRQDNTIVQLWHAPGASKKFGGSVEIESREILRKISENIDYLIVTSDKIKGYYSEAFQIPESKIKALGLPRMDYYFEDHDLDKLKSDFLKKYDISQDKKIILYAPTFRDEAKYNDVFDFLDLKRFNERLGSEYVLALRLHPKIKNFYQGDISSEEGYIDVSDWESEQELMLISDMLITDYSSIMIEFVALDKPAVFFTYDLDYYLSSERGFYYDFRKTVPGPIVYTSDELIGVIENNEFDKGKISEFLMTQFDAIDGQSSKRVVDFVLDNEG
;
A
#
# COMPACT_ATOMS: atom_id res chain seq x y z
N MET A 1 12.09 -18.03 -4.53
CA MET A 1 11.82 -19.47 -4.20
C MET A 1 11.62 -20.22 -5.51
N SER A 2 12.16 -21.44 -5.70
CA SER A 2 12.08 -22.11 -7.01
C SER A 2 10.65 -22.59 -7.33
N TYR A 3 10.26 -22.59 -8.60
CA TYR A 3 9.00 -23.14 -9.13
C TYR A 3 8.70 -24.57 -8.62
N LEU A 4 9.73 -25.40 -8.52
CA LEU A 4 9.62 -26.77 -7.99
C LEU A 4 9.14 -26.79 -6.53
N LYS A 5 9.61 -25.85 -5.71
CA LYS A 5 9.20 -25.74 -4.31
C LYS A 5 7.73 -25.35 -4.18
N HIS A 6 7.22 -24.46 -5.04
CA HIS A 6 5.80 -24.11 -5.08
C HIS A 6 4.91 -25.30 -5.47
N LYS A 7 5.33 -26.11 -6.46
CA LYS A 7 4.64 -27.35 -6.82
C LYS A 7 4.60 -28.35 -5.65
N MET A 8 5.72 -28.50 -4.93
CA MET A 8 5.80 -29.37 -3.76
C MET A 8 4.78 -28.95 -2.69
N TYR A 9 4.67 -27.65 -2.41
CA TYR A 9 3.67 -27.15 -1.48
C TYR A 9 2.23 -27.43 -1.94
N GLY A 10 1.96 -27.32 -3.23
CA GLY A 10 0.67 -27.71 -3.77
C GLY A 10 0.35 -29.21 -3.59
N ILE A 11 1.35 -30.08 -3.72
CA ILE A 11 1.20 -31.52 -3.46
C ILE A 11 0.90 -31.77 -1.98
N ILE A 12 1.67 -31.15 -1.07
CA ILE A 12 1.44 -31.24 0.38
C ILE A 12 0.03 -30.77 0.74
N PHE A 13 -0.39 -29.63 0.19
CA PHE A 13 -1.72 -29.09 0.44
C PHE A 13 -2.85 -30.05 0.01
N LYS A 14 -2.67 -30.76 -1.11
CA LYS A 14 -3.65 -31.76 -1.59
C LYS A 14 -3.90 -32.88 -0.59
N LEU A 15 -2.93 -33.25 0.25
CA LEU A 15 -3.08 -34.26 1.30
C LEU A 15 -4.09 -33.82 2.36
N PHE A 16 -4.24 -32.51 2.55
CA PHE A 16 -5.13 -31.91 3.55
C PHE A 16 -6.46 -31.39 2.98
N ARG A 17 -6.68 -31.49 1.65
CA ARG A 17 -7.87 -31.00 0.98
C ARG A 17 -9.19 -31.46 1.60
N TYR A 18 -9.20 -32.65 2.21
CA TYR A 18 -10.40 -33.21 2.86
C TYR A 18 -10.45 -32.96 4.37
N THR A 19 -9.56 -32.13 4.92
CA THR A 19 -9.67 -31.69 6.31
C THR A 19 -11.03 -31.04 6.53
N LYS A 20 -11.71 -31.40 7.63
CA LYS A 20 -13.02 -30.78 7.95
C LYS A 20 -12.87 -29.27 8.05
N ILE A 21 -13.69 -28.54 7.32
CA ILE A 21 -13.75 -27.08 7.47
C ILE A 21 -14.38 -26.75 8.83
N LYS A 22 -13.81 -25.75 9.48
CA LYS A 22 -14.36 -25.12 10.67
C LYS A 22 -14.98 -23.79 10.26
N ASP A 23 -16.29 -23.67 10.43
CA ASP A 23 -17.07 -22.51 9.98
C ASP A 23 -16.61 -21.20 10.63
N ASN A 24 -16.09 -21.27 11.87
CA ASN A 24 -15.56 -20.13 12.61
C ASN A 24 -14.04 -19.95 12.47
N ARG A 25 -13.36 -20.59 11.50
CA ARG A 25 -11.90 -20.42 11.33
C ARG A 25 -11.57 -19.43 10.24
N VAL A 26 -10.80 -18.41 10.62
CA VAL A 26 -10.24 -17.38 9.75
C VAL A 26 -8.72 -17.56 9.66
N SER A 27 -8.19 -17.70 8.46
CA SER A 27 -6.75 -17.77 8.20
C SER A 27 -6.26 -16.51 7.49
N PHE A 28 -5.11 -16.01 7.93
CA PHE A 28 -4.42 -14.87 7.34
C PHE A 28 -3.11 -15.33 6.71
N ILE A 29 -2.93 -15.06 5.41
CA ILE A 29 -1.67 -15.31 4.71
C ILE A 29 -0.84 -14.02 4.76
N ILE A 30 0.26 -14.05 5.50
CA ILE A 30 1.11 -12.91 5.80
C ILE A 30 2.35 -12.95 4.93
N ASP A 31 2.76 -11.81 4.40
CA ASP A 31 3.89 -11.67 3.49
C ASP A 31 5.23 -11.96 4.18
N SER A 32 6.20 -12.40 3.40
CA SER A 32 7.53 -12.74 3.89
C SER A 32 8.23 -11.51 4.47
N GLY A 33 8.73 -11.63 5.72
CA GLY A 33 9.39 -10.52 6.40
C GLY A 33 8.45 -9.46 6.98
N GLU A 34 7.13 -9.58 6.77
CA GLU A 34 6.13 -8.65 7.30
C GLU A 34 5.62 -9.09 8.67
N SER A 35 5.23 -8.12 9.50
CA SER A 35 4.45 -8.35 10.70
C SER A 35 2.95 -8.43 10.38
N PHE A 36 2.18 -9.01 11.29
CA PHE A 36 0.72 -9.01 11.20
C PHE A 36 0.18 -7.62 11.53
N LYS A 37 -0.16 -6.84 10.49
CA LYS A 37 -0.63 -5.45 10.59
C LYS A 37 -1.49 -5.05 9.39
N GLY A 38 -1.96 -3.82 9.39
CA GLY A 38 -2.70 -3.21 8.28
C GLY A 38 -3.99 -3.94 7.97
N ASN A 39 -4.29 -4.21 6.71
CA ASN A 39 -5.57 -4.80 6.30
C ASN A 39 -5.94 -6.06 7.07
N LEU A 40 -4.98 -6.97 7.27
CA LEU A 40 -5.25 -8.26 7.92
C LEU A 40 -5.59 -8.08 9.40
N ASP A 41 -4.92 -7.15 10.10
CA ASP A 41 -5.21 -6.85 11.51
C ASP A 41 -6.59 -6.19 11.67
N TYR A 42 -6.94 -5.26 10.77
CA TYR A 42 -8.27 -4.63 10.77
C TYR A 42 -9.39 -5.63 10.50
N ILE A 43 -9.20 -6.56 9.58
CA ILE A 43 -10.15 -7.65 9.35
C ILE A 43 -10.28 -8.52 10.60
N LYS A 44 -9.16 -8.89 11.25
CA LYS A 44 -9.19 -9.67 12.49
C LYS A 44 -9.98 -8.96 13.59
N LYS A 45 -9.66 -7.67 13.85
CA LYS A 45 -10.37 -6.85 14.84
C LYS A 45 -11.88 -6.80 14.59
N GLU A 46 -12.27 -6.76 13.32
CA GLU A 46 -13.67 -6.72 12.96
C GLU A 46 -14.37 -8.08 13.17
N PHE A 47 -13.71 -9.21 12.86
CA PHE A 47 -14.23 -10.54 13.20
C PHE A 47 -14.36 -10.75 14.71
N GLU A 48 -13.45 -10.24 15.53
CA GLU A 48 -13.52 -10.29 17.01
C GLU A 48 -14.79 -9.63 17.56
N LYS A 49 -15.33 -8.61 16.87
CA LYS A 49 -16.60 -7.97 17.23
C LYS A 49 -17.84 -8.81 16.86
N ARG A 50 -17.71 -9.80 15.96
CA ARG A 50 -18.82 -10.60 15.43
C ARG A 50 -19.06 -11.91 16.18
N GLY A 51 -18.09 -12.41 16.94
CA GLY A 51 -18.23 -13.65 17.68
C GLY A 51 -16.92 -14.38 17.97
N ASP A 52 -17.03 -15.64 18.35
CA ASP A 52 -15.90 -16.48 18.69
C ASP A 52 -15.33 -17.14 17.43
N PHE A 53 -14.28 -16.54 16.87
CA PHE A 53 -13.56 -17.05 15.71
C PHE A 53 -12.19 -17.58 16.10
N GLU A 54 -11.78 -18.68 15.46
CA GLU A 54 -10.43 -19.25 15.57
C GLU A 54 -9.52 -18.61 14.53
N PHE A 55 -8.51 -17.84 14.95
CA PHE A 55 -7.58 -17.18 14.05
C PHE A 55 -6.31 -18.00 13.82
N CYS A 56 -5.92 -18.15 12.55
CA CYS A 56 -4.71 -18.85 12.13
C CYS A 56 -3.82 -17.93 11.28
N PHE A 57 -2.55 -17.86 11.62
CA PHE A 57 -1.55 -17.02 10.95
C PHE A 57 -0.60 -17.88 10.12
N PHE A 58 -0.55 -17.61 8.83
CA PHE A 58 0.21 -18.39 7.86
C PHE A 58 1.26 -17.51 7.17
N TYR A 59 2.49 -17.55 7.67
CA TYR A 59 3.58 -16.75 7.14
C TYR A 59 4.18 -17.41 5.89
N LYS A 60 4.33 -16.67 4.80
CA LYS A 60 4.82 -17.18 3.50
C LYS A 60 6.25 -17.72 3.55
N ASP A 61 7.07 -17.24 4.47
CA ASP A 61 8.45 -17.69 4.71
C ASP A 61 8.59 -18.86 5.72
N LYS A 62 7.53 -19.14 6.51
CA LYS A 62 7.52 -20.15 7.56
C LYS A 62 6.46 -21.22 7.32
N LEU A 63 6.47 -21.81 6.13
CA LEU A 63 5.49 -22.82 5.74
C LEU A 63 5.68 -24.13 6.52
N SER A 64 4.60 -24.63 7.13
CA SER A 64 4.59 -25.88 7.90
C SER A 64 3.45 -26.79 7.48
N ILE A 65 3.60 -28.10 7.79
CA ILE A 65 2.56 -29.11 7.51
C ILE A 65 1.26 -28.79 8.29
N ASP A 66 1.38 -28.41 9.56
CA ASP A 66 0.23 -27.99 10.37
C ASP A 66 -0.44 -26.73 9.82
N GLY A 67 0.36 -25.77 9.34
CA GLY A 67 -0.13 -24.57 8.64
C GLY A 67 -0.99 -24.94 7.41
N PHE A 68 -0.54 -25.84 6.57
CA PHE A 68 -1.33 -26.29 5.42
C PHE A 68 -2.62 -26.99 5.82
N LYS A 69 -2.61 -27.80 6.87
CA LYS A 69 -3.80 -28.44 7.41
C LYS A 69 -4.81 -27.42 7.94
N LYS A 70 -4.35 -26.41 8.69
CA LYS A 70 -5.19 -25.32 9.20
C LYS A 70 -5.76 -24.50 8.05
N LEU A 71 -4.92 -24.11 7.08
CA LEU A 71 -5.35 -23.34 5.90
C LEU A 71 -6.43 -24.08 5.09
N ALA A 72 -6.24 -25.39 4.83
CA ALA A 72 -7.21 -26.21 4.13
C ALA A 72 -8.55 -26.38 4.88
N GLY A 73 -8.51 -26.32 6.22
CA GLY A 73 -9.67 -26.41 7.09
C GLY A 73 -10.29 -25.08 7.49
N SER A 74 -9.91 -23.97 6.86
CA SER A 74 -10.44 -22.64 7.17
C SER A 74 -11.65 -22.30 6.32
N ARG A 75 -12.67 -21.69 6.93
CA ARG A 75 -13.82 -21.14 6.21
C ARG A 75 -13.39 -19.90 5.42
N TYR A 76 -12.70 -18.98 6.06
CA TYR A 76 -12.28 -17.70 5.50
C TYR A 76 -10.77 -17.62 5.42
N ILE A 77 -10.25 -17.11 4.30
CA ILE A 77 -8.81 -16.95 4.04
C ILE A 77 -8.58 -15.59 3.44
N PHE A 78 -7.80 -14.75 4.14
CA PHE A 78 -7.46 -13.39 3.71
C PHE A 78 -5.99 -13.27 3.37
N LEU A 79 -5.68 -12.49 2.32
CA LEU A 79 -4.32 -12.19 1.90
C LEU A 79 -4.20 -10.78 1.31
N ASN A 80 -3.00 -10.18 1.45
CA ASN A 80 -2.69 -8.84 0.93
C ASN A 80 -1.95 -8.88 -0.42
N ASP A 81 -1.24 -9.96 -0.73
CA ASP A 81 -0.41 -10.06 -1.93
C ASP A 81 -0.41 -11.49 -2.46
N ASN A 82 0.08 -11.68 -3.69
CA ASN A 82 0.10 -12.98 -4.34
C ASN A 82 0.86 -14.02 -3.51
N PHE A 83 0.24 -15.18 -3.35
CA PHE A 83 0.85 -16.35 -2.73
C PHE A 83 1.09 -17.41 -3.82
N PHE A 84 2.29 -17.43 -4.39
CA PHE A 84 2.63 -18.28 -5.54
C PHE A 84 2.29 -19.77 -5.39
N PRO A 85 2.43 -20.40 -4.20
CA PRO A 85 2.00 -21.78 -4.01
C PRO A 85 0.51 -22.02 -4.32
N MET A 86 -0.36 -21.01 -4.20
CA MET A 86 -1.80 -21.14 -4.54
C MET A 86 -2.04 -21.59 -5.97
N ALA A 87 -1.15 -21.28 -6.92
CA ALA A 87 -1.25 -21.73 -8.29
C ALA A 87 -1.29 -23.27 -8.43
N PHE A 88 -0.83 -24.00 -7.42
CA PHE A 88 -0.76 -25.46 -7.37
C PHE A 88 -1.65 -26.07 -6.27
N MET A 89 -2.31 -25.24 -5.47
CA MET A 89 -3.29 -25.63 -4.47
C MET A 89 -4.67 -25.75 -5.11
N LYS A 90 -5.51 -26.58 -4.55
CA LYS A 90 -6.92 -26.67 -4.94
C LYS A 90 -7.77 -26.58 -3.69
N PHE A 91 -8.35 -25.43 -3.46
CA PHE A 91 -9.30 -25.17 -2.38
C PHE A 91 -10.66 -25.79 -2.70
N ARG A 92 -11.50 -25.92 -1.69
CA ARG A 92 -12.89 -26.39 -1.85
C ARG A 92 -13.82 -25.19 -2.00
N GLN A 93 -15.02 -25.41 -2.48
CA GLN A 93 -16.06 -24.36 -2.59
C GLN A 93 -16.46 -23.77 -1.24
N ASP A 94 -16.33 -24.57 -0.17
CA ASP A 94 -16.59 -24.09 1.19
C ASP A 94 -15.48 -23.18 1.78
N ASN A 95 -14.32 -23.04 1.14
CA ASN A 95 -13.33 -22.03 1.51
C ASN A 95 -13.67 -20.73 0.80
N THR A 96 -13.72 -19.62 1.50
CA THR A 96 -13.87 -18.27 0.94
C THR A 96 -12.53 -17.57 0.96
N ILE A 97 -11.96 -17.26 -0.20
CA ILE A 97 -10.64 -16.65 -0.35
C ILE A 97 -10.78 -15.22 -0.80
N VAL A 98 -10.32 -14.29 0.03
CA VAL A 98 -10.46 -12.85 -0.16
C VAL A 98 -9.08 -12.19 -0.31
N GLN A 99 -8.82 -11.64 -1.49
CA GLN A 99 -7.66 -10.81 -1.75
C GLN A 99 -7.97 -9.35 -1.42
N LEU A 100 -7.23 -8.77 -0.48
CA LEU A 100 -7.41 -7.38 -0.06
C LEU A 100 -6.51 -6.41 -0.83
N TRP A 101 -5.36 -6.91 -1.37
CA TRP A 101 -4.27 -6.10 -1.90
C TRP A 101 -3.61 -5.27 -0.80
N HIS A 102 -2.62 -4.44 -1.16
CA HIS A 102 -1.81 -3.72 -0.17
C HIS A 102 -1.87 -2.19 -0.29
N ALA A 103 -2.48 -1.67 -1.37
CA ALA A 103 -2.61 -0.24 -1.61
C ALA A 103 -4.04 0.13 -2.05
N PRO A 104 -4.57 1.29 -1.63
CA PRO A 104 -5.85 1.78 -2.13
C PRO A 104 -5.73 2.31 -3.55
N GLY A 105 -6.87 2.43 -4.22
CA GLY A 105 -6.97 3.03 -5.54
C GLY A 105 -6.20 2.26 -6.63
N ALA A 106 -6.00 2.92 -7.76
CA ALA A 106 -5.19 2.43 -8.86
C ALA A 106 -4.41 3.58 -9.50
N SER A 107 -3.11 3.41 -9.68
CA SER A 107 -2.22 4.39 -10.29
C SER A 107 -1.34 3.72 -11.34
N LYS A 108 -0.25 3.10 -10.93
CA LYS A 108 0.67 2.37 -11.80
C LYS A 108 0.08 1.04 -12.27
N LYS A 109 0.36 0.65 -13.51
CA LYS A 109 0.04 -0.68 -14.01
C LYS A 109 0.83 -1.75 -13.25
N PHE A 110 0.19 -2.89 -13.00
CA PHE A 110 0.80 -4.01 -12.28
C PHE A 110 0.20 -5.36 -12.72
N GLY A 111 0.77 -6.45 -12.24
CA GLY A 111 0.28 -7.80 -12.50
C GLY A 111 0.11 -8.09 -13.99
N GLY A 112 -1.06 -8.56 -14.39
CA GLY A 112 -1.39 -8.90 -15.78
C GLY A 112 -1.48 -7.71 -16.75
N SER A 113 -1.52 -6.46 -16.22
CA SER A 113 -1.54 -5.23 -17.04
C SER A 113 -0.16 -4.82 -17.57
N VAL A 114 0.89 -5.51 -17.15
CA VAL A 114 2.25 -5.35 -17.67
C VAL A 114 2.75 -6.67 -18.25
N GLU A 115 3.85 -6.61 -19.02
CA GLU A 115 4.49 -7.84 -19.49
C GLU A 115 5.13 -8.59 -18.32
N ILE A 116 4.69 -9.84 -18.11
CA ILE A 116 5.20 -10.71 -17.05
C ILE A 116 5.48 -12.12 -17.58
N GLU A 117 6.63 -12.69 -17.18
CA GLU A 117 7.02 -14.05 -17.54
C GLU A 117 6.06 -15.14 -17.01
N SER A 118 5.34 -14.85 -15.94
CA SER A 118 4.55 -15.83 -15.19
C SER A 118 3.04 -15.61 -15.28
N ARG A 119 2.52 -15.10 -16.42
CA ARG A 119 1.09 -14.81 -16.62
C ARG A 119 0.18 -16.03 -16.33
N GLU A 120 0.59 -17.23 -16.72
CA GLU A 120 -0.17 -18.46 -16.44
C GLU A 120 -0.24 -18.75 -14.92
N ILE A 121 0.84 -18.50 -14.19
CA ILE A 121 0.86 -18.70 -12.74
C ILE A 121 -0.08 -17.69 -12.07
N LEU A 122 -0.03 -16.43 -12.49
CA LEU A 122 -0.95 -15.40 -11.98
C LEU A 122 -2.42 -15.83 -12.18
N ARG A 123 -2.78 -16.28 -13.38
CA ARG A 123 -4.12 -16.78 -13.69
C ARG A 123 -4.53 -17.94 -12.76
N LYS A 124 -3.64 -18.91 -12.52
CA LYS A 124 -3.91 -20.02 -11.60
C LYS A 124 -4.07 -19.59 -10.14
N ILE A 125 -3.37 -18.54 -9.69
CA ILE A 125 -3.58 -17.96 -8.38
C ILE A 125 -4.98 -17.33 -8.32
N SER A 126 -5.33 -16.54 -9.32
CA SER A 126 -6.58 -15.81 -9.42
C SER A 126 -7.80 -16.72 -9.54
N GLU A 127 -7.66 -17.91 -10.10
CA GLU A 127 -8.72 -18.93 -10.13
C GLU A 127 -9.17 -19.35 -8.72
N ASN A 128 -8.28 -19.28 -7.72
CA ASN A 128 -8.60 -19.60 -6.33
C ASN A 128 -9.18 -18.42 -5.54
N ILE A 129 -9.15 -17.20 -6.07
CA ILE A 129 -9.70 -16.02 -5.40
C ILE A 129 -11.22 -15.98 -5.65
N ASP A 130 -11.99 -15.93 -4.58
CA ASP A 130 -13.44 -15.75 -4.64
C ASP A 130 -13.82 -14.29 -4.74
N TYR A 131 -13.16 -13.44 -3.94
CA TYR A 131 -13.38 -12.00 -3.93
C TYR A 131 -12.07 -11.22 -3.91
N LEU A 132 -12.03 -10.16 -4.71
CA LEU A 132 -10.97 -9.14 -4.69
C LEU A 132 -11.59 -7.83 -4.23
N ILE A 133 -11.03 -7.24 -3.17
CA ILE A 133 -11.53 -6.01 -2.58
C ILE A 133 -10.79 -4.81 -3.17
N VAL A 134 -11.54 -3.80 -3.56
CA VAL A 134 -11.04 -2.53 -4.07
C VAL A 134 -11.74 -1.35 -3.42
N THR A 135 -11.24 -0.14 -3.62
CA THR A 135 -11.73 1.07 -2.98
C THR A 135 -12.82 1.79 -3.77
N SER A 136 -12.96 1.51 -5.07
CA SER A 136 -13.96 2.15 -5.93
C SER A 136 -14.44 1.23 -7.05
N ASP A 137 -15.70 1.36 -7.44
CA ASP A 137 -16.24 0.70 -8.62
C ASP A 137 -15.55 1.15 -9.92
N LYS A 138 -15.09 2.39 -9.97
CA LYS A 138 -14.43 2.97 -11.16
C LYS A 138 -13.08 2.31 -11.49
N ILE A 139 -12.42 1.70 -10.51
CA ILE A 139 -11.12 1.05 -10.72
C ILE A 139 -11.22 -0.47 -10.93
N LYS A 140 -12.41 -1.07 -10.85
CA LYS A 140 -12.59 -2.53 -11.01
C LYS A 140 -11.98 -3.07 -12.30
N GLY A 141 -12.17 -2.37 -13.41
CA GLY A 141 -11.60 -2.78 -14.71
C GLY A 141 -10.07 -2.91 -14.69
N TYR A 142 -9.37 -1.99 -14.00
CA TYR A 142 -7.91 -2.07 -13.85
C TYR A 142 -7.47 -3.27 -13.02
N TYR A 143 -8.19 -3.57 -11.96
CA TYR A 143 -7.93 -4.74 -11.12
C TYR A 143 -8.32 -6.05 -11.81
N SER A 144 -9.39 -6.06 -12.62
CA SER A 144 -9.77 -7.19 -13.45
C SER A 144 -8.65 -7.57 -14.42
N GLU A 145 -8.06 -6.60 -15.09
CA GLU A 145 -6.91 -6.79 -15.99
C GLU A 145 -5.67 -7.23 -15.21
N ALA A 146 -5.33 -6.55 -14.12
CA ALA A 146 -4.13 -6.81 -13.33
C ALA A 146 -4.12 -8.20 -12.68
N PHE A 147 -5.23 -8.65 -12.14
CA PHE A 147 -5.37 -9.97 -11.50
C PHE A 147 -5.86 -11.07 -12.45
N GLN A 148 -6.31 -10.73 -13.65
CA GLN A 148 -6.96 -11.65 -14.59
C GLN A 148 -8.17 -12.35 -13.93
N ILE A 149 -9.00 -11.60 -13.24
CA ILE A 149 -10.20 -12.05 -12.54
C ILE A 149 -11.43 -11.31 -13.09
N PRO A 150 -12.59 -11.96 -13.25
CA PRO A 150 -13.78 -11.28 -13.74
C PRO A 150 -14.28 -10.22 -12.75
N GLU A 151 -14.76 -9.07 -13.25
CA GLU A 151 -15.24 -7.97 -12.43
C GLU A 151 -16.36 -8.36 -11.45
N SER A 152 -17.13 -9.41 -11.75
CA SER A 152 -18.17 -9.93 -10.85
C SER A 152 -17.62 -10.39 -9.48
N LYS A 153 -16.35 -10.81 -9.43
CA LYS A 153 -15.64 -11.16 -8.19
C LYS A 153 -15.00 -9.96 -7.49
N ILE A 154 -14.98 -8.78 -8.12
CA ILE A 154 -14.36 -7.57 -7.55
C ILE A 154 -15.44 -6.76 -6.81
N LYS A 155 -15.15 -6.41 -5.55
CA LYS A 155 -16.09 -5.72 -4.66
C LYS A 155 -15.49 -4.40 -4.18
N ALA A 156 -16.17 -3.30 -4.44
CA ALA A 156 -15.77 -1.96 -3.99
C ALA A 156 -16.26 -1.73 -2.55
N LEU A 157 -15.52 -2.26 -1.58
CA LEU A 157 -15.88 -2.21 -0.16
C LEU A 157 -14.95 -1.31 0.66
N GLY A 158 -13.94 -0.73 0.01
CA GLY A 158 -12.88 0.03 0.68
C GLY A 158 -11.71 -0.87 1.08
N LEU A 159 -10.64 -0.25 1.58
CA LEU A 159 -9.43 -0.96 2.02
C LEU A 159 -9.33 -0.89 3.54
N PRO A 160 -9.32 -2.03 4.26
CA PRO A 160 -9.36 -2.08 5.73
C PRO A 160 -8.32 -1.21 6.44
N ARG A 161 -7.08 -1.13 5.93
CA ARG A 161 -6.04 -0.29 6.54
C ARG A 161 -6.38 1.21 6.57
N MET A 162 -7.29 1.66 5.69
CA MET A 162 -7.73 3.05 5.67
C MET A 162 -8.55 3.42 6.90
N ASP A 163 -9.14 2.43 7.59
CA ASP A 163 -9.91 2.67 8.80
C ASP A 163 -9.04 3.22 9.94
N TYR A 164 -7.70 2.99 9.89
CA TYR A 164 -6.72 3.56 10.79
C TYR A 164 -6.84 5.09 10.92
N TYR A 165 -7.08 5.79 9.83
CA TYR A 165 -7.13 7.25 9.81
C TYR A 165 -8.37 7.83 10.49
N PHE A 166 -9.34 6.99 10.86
CA PHE A 166 -10.59 7.33 11.54
C PHE A 166 -10.61 6.89 13.00
N GLU A 167 -9.53 6.29 13.49
CA GLU A 167 -9.36 6.01 14.92
C GLU A 167 -9.06 7.31 15.68
N ASP A 168 -9.30 7.29 16.98
CA ASP A 168 -8.99 8.43 17.86
C ASP A 168 -7.48 8.49 18.13
N HIS A 169 -6.79 9.38 17.40
CA HIS A 169 -5.35 9.61 17.52
C HIS A 169 -5.09 10.92 18.25
N ASP A 170 -4.23 10.88 19.27
CA ASP A 170 -3.66 12.10 19.86
C ASP A 170 -2.58 12.67 18.92
N LEU A 171 -3.04 13.38 17.87
CA LEU A 171 -2.17 13.93 16.83
C LEU A 171 -1.14 14.93 17.38
N ASP A 172 -1.51 15.73 18.37
CA ASP A 172 -0.61 16.71 18.98
C ASP A 172 0.53 16.00 19.70
N LYS A 173 0.21 14.93 20.44
CA LYS A 173 1.22 14.10 21.09
C LYS A 173 2.10 13.38 20.09
N LEU A 174 1.53 12.74 19.07
CA LEU A 174 2.28 12.04 18.02
C LEU A 174 3.27 12.99 17.32
N LYS A 175 2.81 14.18 16.92
CA LYS A 175 3.65 15.20 16.28
C LYS A 175 4.73 15.70 17.23
N SER A 176 4.37 15.99 18.48
CA SER A 176 5.32 16.45 19.51
C SER A 176 6.39 15.40 19.80
N ASP A 177 6.04 14.13 19.95
CA ASP A 177 6.98 13.05 20.21
C ASP A 177 7.92 12.83 19.01
N PHE A 178 7.39 12.94 17.79
CA PHE A 178 8.18 12.89 16.55
C PHE A 178 9.21 14.02 16.51
N LEU A 179 8.79 15.28 16.68
CA LEU A 179 9.67 16.45 16.63
C LEU A 179 10.75 16.38 17.72
N LYS A 180 10.39 15.95 18.94
CA LYS A 180 11.36 15.74 20.03
C LYS A 180 12.39 14.65 19.72
N LYS A 181 11.96 13.54 19.11
CA LYS A 181 12.86 12.43 18.77
C LYS A 181 14.00 12.88 17.85
N TYR A 182 13.71 13.81 16.95
CA TYR A 182 14.67 14.32 15.97
C TYR A 182 15.28 15.70 16.36
N ASP A 183 15.05 16.16 17.59
CA ASP A 183 15.52 17.46 18.09
C ASP A 183 15.08 18.65 17.22
N ILE A 184 13.84 18.60 16.73
CA ILE A 184 13.22 19.63 15.89
C ILE A 184 12.31 20.54 16.73
N SER A 185 12.33 21.83 16.43
CA SER A 185 11.46 22.81 17.07
C SER A 185 9.97 22.46 16.90
N GLN A 186 9.19 22.63 17.98
CA GLN A 186 7.79 22.22 18.06
C GLN A 186 6.84 23.05 17.17
N ASP A 187 7.28 24.17 16.65
CA ASP A 187 6.53 25.07 15.76
C ASP A 187 6.68 24.69 14.27
N LYS A 188 7.58 23.74 13.95
CA LYS A 188 7.80 23.31 12.58
C LYS A 188 6.63 22.53 12.01
N LYS A 189 6.35 22.79 10.74
CA LYS A 189 5.53 21.93 9.88
C LYS A 189 6.39 20.82 9.27
N ILE A 190 5.79 19.68 9.04
CA ILE A 190 6.49 18.49 8.51
C ILE A 190 6.12 18.30 7.05
N ILE A 191 7.11 18.31 6.17
CA ILE A 191 6.97 17.86 4.78
C ILE A 191 7.52 16.45 4.68
N LEU A 192 6.67 15.48 4.38
CA LEU A 192 7.10 14.11 4.10
C LEU A 192 7.56 14.00 2.65
N TYR A 193 8.82 13.62 2.40
CA TYR A 193 9.30 13.31 1.06
C TYR A 193 9.47 11.79 0.92
N ALA A 194 8.64 11.19 0.05
CA ALA A 194 8.59 9.74 -0.16
C ALA A 194 8.74 9.39 -1.66
N PRO A 195 9.98 9.34 -2.19
CA PRO A 195 10.24 9.02 -3.58
C PRO A 195 10.07 7.54 -3.89
N THR A 196 9.68 7.21 -5.12
CA THR A 196 9.66 5.85 -5.66
C THR A 196 11.07 5.38 -6.04
N PHE A 197 11.37 4.10 -5.83
CA PHE A 197 12.56 3.45 -6.38
C PHE A 197 12.48 3.36 -7.92
N ARG A 198 13.64 3.55 -8.61
CA ARG A 198 13.80 3.34 -10.06
C ARG A 198 14.70 2.13 -10.31
N ASP A 199 14.41 1.42 -11.39
CA ASP A 199 15.28 0.33 -11.82
C ASP A 199 16.63 0.86 -12.33
N GLU A 200 16.68 2.07 -12.91
CA GLU A 200 17.92 2.74 -13.31
C GLU A 200 18.54 3.52 -12.14
N ALA A 201 19.72 3.09 -11.70
CA ALA A 201 20.38 3.57 -10.48
C ALA A 201 20.62 5.09 -10.44
N LYS A 202 20.92 5.73 -11.57
CA LYS A 202 21.21 7.18 -11.65
C LYS A 202 20.03 8.07 -11.22
N TYR A 203 18.80 7.55 -11.22
CA TYR A 203 17.62 8.29 -10.79
C TYR A 203 17.24 8.04 -9.32
N ASN A 204 18.00 7.20 -8.61
CA ASN A 204 17.71 6.88 -7.22
C ASN A 204 18.39 7.81 -6.22
N ASP A 205 19.40 8.58 -6.65
CA ASP A 205 19.98 9.62 -5.80
C ASP A 205 19.13 10.89 -5.88
N VAL A 206 18.19 11.03 -4.94
CA VAL A 206 17.26 12.16 -4.92
C VAL A 206 17.97 13.50 -4.71
N PHE A 207 19.18 13.50 -4.14
CA PHE A 207 19.95 14.71 -3.86
C PHE A 207 20.71 15.24 -5.10
N ASP A 208 20.84 14.44 -6.15
CA ASP A 208 21.29 14.91 -7.45
C ASP A 208 20.26 15.86 -8.10
N PHE A 209 19.00 15.79 -7.66
CA PHE A 209 17.87 16.53 -8.24
C PHE A 209 17.26 17.55 -7.27
N LEU A 210 17.33 17.31 -5.95
CA LEU A 210 16.83 18.22 -4.93
C LEU A 210 17.97 19.01 -4.28
N ASP A 211 18.02 20.32 -4.53
CA ASP A 211 18.93 21.24 -3.86
C ASP A 211 18.47 21.46 -2.40
N LEU A 212 18.96 20.61 -1.50
CA LEU A 212 18.62 20.64 -0.08
C LEU A 212 19.04 21.93 0.60
N LYS A 213 20.22 22.47 0.25
CA LYS A 213 20.70 23.73 0.83
C LYS A 213 19.72 24.85 0.52
N ARG A 214 19.35 24.99 -0.73
CA ARG A 214 18.38 26.00 -1.17
C ARG A 214 16.98 25.78 -0.58
N PHE A 215 16.56 24.52 -0.51
CA PHE A 215 15.30 24.14 0.16
C PHE A 215 15.31 24.64 1.60
N ASN A 216 16.37 24.35 2.36
CA ASN A 216 16.49 24.75 3.76
C ASN A 216 16.61 26.27 3.93
N GLU A 217 17.37 26.95 3.08
CA GLU A 217 17.49 28.42 3.10
C GLU A 217 16.13 29.13 2.92
N ARG A 218 15.25 28.58 2.09
CA ARG A 218 13.96 29.18 1.74
C ARG A 218 12.82 28.74 2.67
N LEU A 219 12.75 27.46 2.98
CA LEU A 219 11.62 26.82 3.68
C LEU A 219 11.97 26.37 5.10
N GLY A 220 13.25 26.25 5.43
CA GLY A 220 13.72 25.71 6.72
C GLY A 220 13.31 26.50 7.95
N SER A 221 12.91 27.78 7.82
CA SER A 221 12.36 28.54 8.94
C SER A 221 10.98 28.00 9.38
N GLU A 222 10.18 27.49 8.48
CA GLU A 222 8.80 27.04 8.71
C GLU A 222 8.67 25.50 8.69
N TYR A 223 9.43 24.83 7.84
CA TYR A 223 9.30 23.41 7.59
C TYR A 223 10.53 22.60 7.99
N VAL A 224 10.32 21.31 8.28
CA VAL A 224 11.34 20.26 8.27
C VAL A 224 11.02 19.25 7.18
N LEU A 225 12.03 18.86 6.40
CA LEU A 225 11.91 17.82 5.39
C LEU A 225 12.17 16.45 6.02
N ALA A 226 11.14 15.62 6.12
CA ALA A 226 11.21 14.25 6.60
C ALA A 226 11.34 13.30 5.41
N LEU A 227 12.52 12.75 5.19
CA LEU A 227 12.84 11.90 4.04
C LEU A 227 12.59 10.43 4.39
N ARG A 228 11.67 9.80 3.66
CA ARG A 228 11.37 8.37 3.76
C ARG A 228 11.80 7.65 2.49
N LEU A 229 13.00 7.13 2.49
CA LEU A 229 13.53 6.38 1.36
C LEU A 229 12.98 4.95 1.31
N HIS A 230 12.73 4.46 0.11
CA HIS A 230 12.44 3.05 -0.10
C HIS A 230 13.66 2.19 0.35
N PRO A 231 13.47 1.02 1.02
CA PRO A 231 14.59 0.21 1.52
C PRO A 231 15.67 -0.13 0.49
N LYS A 232 15.31 -0.27 -0.78
CA LYS A 232 16.27 -0.47 -1.86
C LYS A 232 17.15 0.76 -2.13
N ILE A 233 16.60 1.97 -2.01
CA ILE A 233 17.35 3.22 -2.19
C ILE A 233 18.29 3.43 -1.03
N LYS A 234 17.85 3.21 0.20
CA LYS A 234 18.65 3.37 1.41
C LYS A 234 19.99 2.63 1.33
N ASN A 235 20.03 1.48 0.69
CA ASN A 235 21.26 0.70 0.49
C ASN A 235 22.23 1.31 -0.53
N PHE A 236 21.79 2.23 -1.38
CA PHE A 236 22.66 2.96 -2.30
C PHE A 236 23.27 4.22 -1.66
N TYR A 237 22.66 4.70 -0.58
CA TYR A 237 23.11 5.86 0.16
C TYR A 237 24.22 5.47 1.13
N GLN A 238 25.47 5.87 0.84
CA GLN A 238 26.63 5.69 1.71
C GLN A 238 27.04 6.98 2.44
N GLY A 239 26.28 8.06 2.27
CA GLY A 239 26.51 9.34 2.95
C GLY A 239 25.91 9.36 4.35
N ASP A 240 26.56 10.08 5.28
CA ASP A 240 25.96 10.43 6.56
C ASP A 240 24.76 11.35 6.28
N ILE A 241 23.56 10.81 6.43
CA ILE A 241 22.32 11.59 6.37
C ILE A 241 22.24 12.36 7.69
N SER A 242 22.99 13.47 7.79
CA SER A 242 23.05 14.26 9.01
C SER A 242 21.97 15.34 9.02
N SER A 243 21.37 15.56 10.19
CA SER A 243 20.40 16.62 10.46
C SER A 243 20.96 18.06 10.26
N GLU A 244 22.26 18.21 10.03
CA GLU A 244 22.90 19.50 9.78
C GLU A 244 22.50 20.13 8.43
N GLU A 245 21.93 19.34 7.51
CA GLU A 245 21.55 19.82 6.17
C GLU A 245 20.06 20.22 6.05
N GLY A 246 19.31 20.26 7.14
CA GLY A 246 17.90 20.75 7.16
C GLY A 246 16.87 19.71 6.80
N TYR A 247 17.22 18.43 6.80
CA TYR A 247 16.29 17.30 6.66
C TYR A 247 16.57 16.21 7.71
N ILE A 248 15.62 15.30 7.88
CA ILE A 248 15.73 14.14 8.77
C ILE A 248 15.39 12.86 8.02
N ASP A 249 16.18 11.80 8.24
CA ASP A 249 15.85 10.46 7.73
C ASP A 249 14.84 9.76 8.64
N VAL A 250 13.65 9.51 8.09
CA VAL A 250 12.56 8.79 8.75
C VAL A 250 12.28 7.43 8.11
N SER A 251 13.22 6.92 7.31
CA SER A 251 13.06 5.64 6.59
C SER A 251 12.84 4.45 7.52
N ASP A 252 13.37 4.51 8.75
CA ASP A 252 13.20 3.48 9.79
C ASP A 252 12.03 3.76 10.75
N TRP A 253 11.21 4.78 10.49
CA TRP A 253 9.99 4.99 11.26
C TRP A 253 9.01 3.85 10.99
N GLU A 254 8.53 3.20 12.04
CA GLU A 254 7.79 1.94 11.91
C GLU A 254 6.46 2.11 11.18
N SER A 255 5.70 3.16 11.52
CA SER A 255 4.36 3.41 10.98
C SER A 255 4.38 4.47 9.89
N GLU A 256 4.21 4.05 8.64
CA GLU A 256 3.99 4.95 7.51
C GLU A 256 2.72 5.80 7.68
N GLN A 257 1.68 5.21 8.26
CA GLN A 257 0.40 5.87 8.49
C GLN A 257 0.51 6.98 9.55
N GLU A 258 1.30 6.77 10.62
CA GLU A 258 1.61 7.84 11.58
C GLU A 258 2.33 9.01 10.92
N LEU A 259 3.35 8.73 10.08
CA LEU A 259 4.05 9.78 9.34
C LEU A 259 3.09 10.59 8.47
N MET A 260 2.16 9.92 7.76
CA MET A 260 1.15 10.61 6.97
C MET A 260 0.20 11.46 7.83
N LEU A 261 -0.20 10.96 9.02
CA LEU A 261 -1.06 11.70 9.93
C LEU A 261 -0.41 12.98 10.46
N ILE A 262 0.87 12.94 10.85
CA ILE A 262 1.56 14.09 11.43
C ILE A 262 2.16 15.06 10.41
N SER A 263 2.29 14.63 9.14
CA SER A 263 2.85 15.48 8.08
C SER A 263 1.81 16.48 7.57
N ASP A 264 2.25 17.68 7.30
CA ASP A 264 1.43 18.78 6.81
C ASP A 264 1.33 18.77 5.28
N MET A 265 2.33 18.19 4.59
CA MET A 265 2.43 18.11 3.14
C MET A 265 3.20 16.85 2.71
N LEU A 266 2.92 16.36 1.51
CA LEU A 266 3.66 15.27 0.86
C LEU A 266 4.42 15.81 -0.36
N ILE A 267 5.71 15.52 -0.47
CA ILE A 267 6.45 15.52 -1.71
C ILE A 267 6.58 14.05 -2.13
N THR A 268 6.18 13.73 -3.34
CA THR A 268 6.35 12.39 -3.90
C THR A 268 6.49 12.47 -5.42
N ASP A 269 6.47 11.32 -6.07
CA ASP A 269 6.56 11.24 -7.52
C ASP A 269 5.47 10.29 -8.07
N TYR A 270 5.78 9.01 -8.22
CA TYR A 270 4.89 7.99 -8.77
C TYR A 270 4.36 7.03 -7.71
N SER A 271 4.60 7.30 -6.43
CA SER A 271 4.25 6.40 -5.32
C SER A 271 2.74 6.37 -5.06
N SER A 272 2.22 5.19 -4.75
CA SER A 272 0.81 5.02 -4.34
C SER A 272 0.48 5.66 -2.99
N ILE A 273 1.50 6.07 -2.20
CA ILE A 273 1.32 6.81 -0.94
C ILE A 273 0.48 8.08 -1.14
N MET A 274 0.56 8.69 -2.34
CA MET A 274 -0.24 9.87 -2.68
C MET A 274 -1.74 9.65 -2.49
N ILE A 275 -2.23 8.42 -2.78
CA ILE A 275 -3.67 8.12 -2.73
C ILE A 275 -4.17 8.15 -1.28
N GLU A 276 -3.40 7.55 -0.34
CA GLU A 276 -3.72 7.59 1.08
C GLU A 276 -3.56 9.01 1.65
N PHE A 277 -2.48 9.71 1.25
CA PHE A 277 -2.17 11.02 1.80
C PHE A 277 -3.23 12.07 1.44
N VAL A 278 -3.62 12.14 0.15
CA VAL A 278 -4.66 13.12 -0.25
C VAL A 278 -6.05 12.77 0.25
N ALA A 279 -6.29 11.51 0.63
CA ALA A 279 -7.52 11.10 1.32
C ALA A 279 -7.63 11.69 2.74
N LEU A 280 -6.52 12.24 3.30
CA LEU A 280 -6.49 12.99 4.56
C LEU A 280 -6.78 14.50 4.36
N ASP A 281 -7.20 14.93 3.18
CA ASP A 281 -7.41 16.34 2.78
C ASP A 281 -6.13 17.20 2.92
N LYS A 282 -4.96 16.59 2.67
CA LYS A 282 -3.65 17.24 2.76
C LYS A 282 -3.03 17.43 1.38
N PRO A 283 -2.26 18.52 1.17
CA PRO A 283 -1.66 18.82 -0.11
C PRO A 283 -0.48 17.89 -0.46
N ALA A 284 -0.36 17.55 -1.74
CA ALA A 284 0.78 16.79 -2.28
C ALA A 284 1.39 17.51 -3.48
N VAL A 285 2.72 17.49 -3.59
CA VAL A 285 3.49 17.98 -4.74
C VAL A 285 4.17 16.81 -5.42
N PHE A 286 4.13 16.77 -6.75
CA PHE A 286 4.71 15.71 -7.56
C PHE A 286 6.05 16.16 -8.14
N PHE A 287 7.14 15.83 -7.43
CA PHE A 287 8.50 16.14 -7.87
C PHE A 287 9.01 15.03 -8.80
N THR A 288 8.87 15.26 -10.10
CA THR A 288 9.01 14.25 -11.16
C THR A 288 10.14 14.61 -12.13
N TYR A 289 11.36 14.77 -11.61
CA TYR A 289 12.56 15.17 -12.37
C TYR A 289 12.89 14.23 -13.55
N ASP A 290 12.34 13.03 -13.55
CA ASP A 290 12.59 11.97 -14.54
C ASP A 290 11.30 11.50 -15.26
N LEU A 291 10.25 12.32 -15.33
CA LEU A 291 8.92 11.88 -15.78
C LEU A 291 8.94 11.23 -17.19
N ASP A 292 9.68 11.79 -18.14
CA ASP A 292 9.72 11.24 -19.50
C ASP A 292 10.40 9.86 -19.53
N TYR A 293 11.47 9.68 -18.74
CA TYR A 293 12.07 8.36 -18.53
C TYR A 293 11.07 7.40 -17.90
N TYR A 294 10.40 7.79 -16.81
CA TYR A 294 9.48 6.94 -16.09
C TYR A 294 8.31 6.46 -16.97
N LEU A 295 7.74 7.38 -17.77
CA LEU A 295 6.65 7.05 -18.69
C LEU A 295 7.06 6.12 -19.84
N SER A 296 8.32 6.19 -20.28
CA SER A 296 8.81 5.41 -21.42
C SER A 296 9.44 4.06 -21.05
N SER A 297 10.01 3.94 -19.85
CA SER A 297 10.88 2.81 -19.47
C SER A 297 10.37 1.99 -18.29
N GLU A 298 9.44 2.54 -17.49
CA GLU A 298 8.86 1.87 -16.33
C GLU A 298 7.45 1.29 -16.67
N ARG A 299 6.68 0.95 -15.65
CA ARG A 299 5.42 0.18 -15.79
C ARG A 299 4.25 0.94 -16.42
N GLY A 300 4.33 2.28 -16.53
CA GLY A 300 3.23 3.13 -16.98
C GLY A 300 2.07 3.24 -15.97
N PHE A 301 1.03 3.97 -16.37
CA PHE A 301 -0.12 4.25 -15.53
C PHE A 301 -1.42 3.80 -16.18
N TYR A 302 -2.48 3.63 -15.39
CA TYR A 302 -3.83 3.37 -15.88
C TYR A 302 -4.51 4.63 -16.45
N TYR A 303 -4.00 5.81 -16.13
CA TYR A 303 -4.50 7.12 -16.56
C TYR A 303 -3.36 8.04 -17.02
N ASP A 304 -3.72 9.15 -17.65
CA ASP A 304 -2.76 10.20 -18.00
C ASP A 304 -2.24 10.88 -16.73
N PHE A 305 -1.04 10.52 -16.29
CA PHE A 305 -0.43 11.02 -15.06
C PHE A 305 -0.42 12.55 -15.00
N ARG A 306 -0.03 13.21 -16.10
CA ARG A 306 0.09 14.67 -16.15
C ARG A 306 -1.23 15.41 -15.91
N LYS A 307 -2.36 14.78 -16.24
CA LYS A 307 -3.69 15.40 -16.13
C LYS A 307 -4.39 15.06 -14.83
N THR A 308 -4.11 13.87 -14.27
CA THR A 308 -4.98 13.24 -13.28
C THR A 308 -4.43 13.32 -11.86
N VAL A 309 -3.11 13.51 -11.67
CA VAL A 309 -2.55 13.57 -10.30
C VAL A 309 -3.13 14.74 -9.50
N PRO A 310 -3.35 14.54 -8.19
CA PRO A 310 -4.10 15.47 -7.34
C PRO A 310 -3.27 16.65 -6.80
N GLY A 311 -2.28 17.12 -7.57
CA GLY A 311 -1.43 18.24 -7.14
C GLY A 311 -0.54 18.76 -8.27
N PRO A 312 0.24 19.80 -8.01
CA PRO A 312 1.17 20.35 -8.98
C PRO A 312 2.30 19.38 -9.30
N ILE A 313 2.66 19.33 -10.58
CA ILE A 313 3.81 18.58 -11.10
C ILE A 313 4.96 19.56 -11.28
N VAL A 314 6.13 19.26 -10.69
CA VAL A 314 7.33 20.07 -10.75
C VAL A 314 8.53 19.21 -11.12
N TYR A 315 9.51 19.81 -11.79
CA TYR A 315 10.68 19.11 -12.36
C TYR A 315 11.99 19.54 -11.73
N THR A 316 12.02 20.72 -11.11
CA THR A 316 13.22 21.34 -10.52
C THR A 316 12.99 21.72 -9.08
N SER A 317 14.08 21.89 -8.32
CA SER A 317 14.04 22.38 -6.94
C SER A 317 13.39 23.76 -6.84
N ASP A 318 13.63 24.64 -7.81
CA ASP A 318 13.07 25.99 -7.81
C ASP A 318 11.55 26.00 -8.00
N GLU A 319 11.04 25.16 -8.90
CA GLU A 319 9.60 24.97 -9.08
C GLU A 319 8.98 24.39 -7.82
N LEU A 320 9.62 23.37 -7.21
CA LEU A 320 9.15 22.75 -5.97
C LEU A 320 9.03 23.76 -4.83
N ILE A 321 10.10 24.53 -4.60
CA ILE A 321 10.14 25.56 -3.55
C ILE A 321 9.06 26.62 -3.83
N GLY A 322 8.95 27.10 -5.09
CA GLY A 322 7.97 28.11 -5.47
C GLY A 322 6.54 27.67 -5.23
N VAL A 323 6.20 26.42 -5.56
CA VAL A 323 4.85 25.85 -5.29
C VAL A 323 4.53 25.82 -3.79
N ILE A 324 5.50 25.44 -2.96
CA ILE A 324 5.31 25.35 -1.50
C ILE A 324 5.14 26.76 -0.91
N GLU A 325 6.00 27.71 -1.27
CA GLU A 325 5.94 29.10 -0.78
C GLU A 325 4.65 29.81 -1.15
N ASN A 326 4.18 29.60 -2.39
CA ASN A 326 2.97 30.24 -2.89
C ASN A 326 1.67 29.50 -2.50
N ASN A 327 1.79 28.32 -1.87
CA ASN A 327 0.66 27.47 -1.48
C ASN A 327 -0.27 27.15 -2.70
N GLU A 328 0.33 26.78 -3.82
CA GLU A 328 -0.36 26.56 -5.10
C GLU A 328 -1.02 25.18 -5.17
N PHE A 329 -2.05 24.93 -4.36
CA PHE A 329 -2.77 23.67 -4.33
C PHE A 329 -4.23 23.81 -4.75
N ASP A 330 -4.67 22.94 -5.66
CA ASP A 330 -6.05 22.93 -6.17
C ASP A 330 -6.85 21.81 -5.47
N LYS A 331 -7.69 22.21 -4.52
CA LYS A 331 -8.59 21.28 -3.82
C LYS A 331 -9.62 20.62 -4.75
N GLY A 332 -9.96 21.25 -5.85
CA GLY A 332 -10.86 20.68 -6.86
C GLY A 332 -10.25 19.44 -7.50
N LYS A 333 -8.97 19.51 -7.88
CA LYS A 333 -8.23 18.35 -8.42
C LYS A 333 -8.13 17.20 -7.42
N ILE A 334 -7.88 17.50 -6.13
CA ILE A 334 -7.87 16.48 -5.06
C ILE A 334 -9.23 15.78 -5.01
N SER A 335 -10.32 16.54 -4.95
CA SER A 335 -11.68 15.98 -4.89
C SER A 335 -12.03 15.14 -6.12
N GLU A 336 -11.69 15.60 -7.31
CA GLU A 336 -11.90 14.86 -8.57
C GLU A 336 -11.13 13.55 -8.58
N PHE A 337 -9.86 13.58 -8.17
CA PHE A 337 -9.03 12.38 -8.05
C PHE A 337 -9.64 11.39 -7.05
N LEU A 338 -9.98 11.83 -5.85
CA LEU A 338 -10.56 10.98 -4.80
C LEU A 338 -11.87 10.32 -5.24
N MET A 339 -12.74 11.03 -5.97
CA MET A 339 -13.97 10.47 -6.53
C MET A 339 -13.74 9.36 -7.55
N THR A 340 -12.53 9.21 -8.09
CA THR A 340 -12.17 8.08 -8.95
C THR A 340 -11.57 6.92 -8.15
N GLN A 341 -10.85 7.23 -7.07
CA GLN A 341 -10.11 6.24 -6.29
C GLN A 341 -10.92 5.61 -5.17
N PHE A 342 -11.95 6.29 -4.67
CA PHE A 342 -12.77 5.83 -3.54
C PHE A 342 -14.26 6.05 -3.80
N ASP A 343 -15.08 5.07 -3.41
CA ASP A 343 -16.52 5.22 -3.30
C ASP A 343 -16.91 5.71 -1.88
N ALA A 344 -16.10 5.39 -0.87
CA ALA A 344 -16.27 5.86 0.51
C ALA A 344 -14.92 5.99 1.22
N ILE A 345 -14.78 7.05 2.03
CA ILE A 345 -13.65 7.31 2.93
C ILE A 345 -14.28 7.63 4.29
N ASP A 346 -14.59 6.60 5.11
CA ASP A 346 -15.47 6.74 6.28
C ASP A 346 -15.06 5.86 7.48
N GLY A 347 -13.91 5.17 7.40
CA GLY A 347 -13.43 4.29 8.47
C GLY A 347 -14.26 3.02 8.68
N GLN A 348 -15.07 2.59 7.69
CA GLN A 348 -15.95 1.43 7.80
C GLN A 348 -15.60 0.32 6.79
N SER A 349 -14.39 0.35 6.21
CA SER A 349 -13.99 -0.61 5.18
C SER A 349 -13.93 -2.04 5.73
N SER A 350 -13.33 -2.22 6.90
CA SER A 350 -13.25 -3.53 7.57
C SER A 350 -14.61 -4.12 7.83
N LYS A 351 -15.52 -3.27 8.32
CA LYS A 351 -16.90 -3.65 8.60
C LYS A 351 -17.61 -4.14 7.34
N ARG A 352 -17.52 -3.35 6.25
CA ARG A 352 -18.14 -3.72 4.96
C ARG A 352 -17.61 -5.04 4.42
N VAL A 353 -16.30 -5.26 4.51
CA VAL A 353 -15.67 -6.50 4.04
C VAL A 353 -16.13 -7.70 4.85
N VAL A 354 -16.12 -7.60 6.18
CA VAL A 354 -16.52 -8.71 7.05
C VAL A 354 -18.01 -9.01 6.94
N ASP A 355 -18.88 -7.98 6.95
CA ASP A 355 -20.33 -8.16 6.74
C ASP A 355 -20.59 -8.84 5.40
N PHE A 356 -19.97 -8.35 4.30
CA PHE A 356 -20.10 -8.94 2.97
C PHE A 356 -19.72 -10.43 2.94
N VAL A 357 -18.62 -10.80 3.60
CA VAL A 357 -18.12 -12.18 3.60
C VAL A 357 -19.03 -13.10 4.42
N LEU A 358 -19.57 -12.60 5.55
CA LEU A 358 -20.49 -13.35 6.40
C LEU A 358 -21.88 -13.49 5.77
N ASP A 359 -22.41 -12.45 5.11
CA ASP A 359 -23.74 -12.45 4.49
C ASP A 359 -23.79 -13.31 3.19
N ASN A 360 -22.65 -13.55 2.55
CA ASN A 360 -22.54 -14.38 1.34
C ASN A 360 -22.06 -15.81 1.64
N GLU A 361 -22.43 -16.33 2.81
CA GLU A 361 -22.31 -17.76 3.12
C GLU A 361 -23.26 -18.57 2.22
N GLY A 362 -22.76 -18.95 1.04
CA GLY A 362 -23.50 -19.76 0.07
C GLY A 362 -23.33 -21.25 0.27
#